data_da56bc4784de3a7612dcedbf958dec5d
#
_entry.id   da56bc4784de3a7612dcedbf958dec5d
#
_cell.length_a   1.000
_cell.length_b   1.000
_cell.length_c   1.000
_cell.angle_alpha   90.00
_cell.angle_beta   90.00
_cell.angle_gamma   90.00
#
_symmetry.space_group_name_H-M   'P 1'
#
loop_
_entity.id
_entity.type
_entity.pdbx_description
1 polymer ?
#
loop_
_entity_poly.entity_id
_entity_poly.type
_entity_poly.pdbx_seq_one_letter_code
_entity_poly.pdbx_strand_id
1 'polypeptide(L)' 'MPTPSSRVLQMRAVDLTNRLPGYQLRECGEGDDAWKRVKARVVSELAPYDGGFLPEVCTVKFTDGTERYFNPNDQVEIRA' A
#
# COMPACT_ATOMS: atom_id res chain seq x y z
N MET A 1 29.87 -3.00 1.35
CA MET A 1 28.97 -2.31 0.44
C MET A 1 27.54 -2.59 0.85
N PRO A 2 26.74 -1.57 1.03
CA PRO A 2 25.32 -1.79 1.28
C PRO A 2 24.69 -2.44 0.06
N THR A 3 23.75 -3.32 0.29
CA THR A 3 23.03 -3.96 -0.80
C THR A 3 21.91 -3.05 -1.30
N PRO A 4 21.71 -2.95 -2.63
CA PRO A 4 20.63 -2.14 -3.17
C PRO A 4 19.24 -2.59 -2.72
N SER A 5 19.12 -3.85 -2.31
CA SER A 5 17.84 -4.44 -1.90
C SER A 5 17.25 -3.80 -0.64
N SER A 6 18.06 -3.05 0.14
CA SER A 6 17.56 -2.39 1.35
C SER A 6 16.99 -1.00 1.09
N ARG A 7 16.93 -0.58 -0.17
CA ARG A 7 16.40 0.74 -0.50
C ARG A 7 14.91 0.81 -0.22
N VAL A 8 14.52 1.84 0.52
CA VAL A 8 13.13 2.12 0.84
C VAL A 8 12.66 3.30 -0.02
N LEU A 9 11.50 3.14 -0.63
CA LEU A 9 10.86 4.19 -1.40
C LEU A 9 9.59 4.62 -0.69
N GLN A 10 9.36 5.92 -0.65
CA GLN A 10 8.14 6.49 -0.08
C GLN A 10 7.22 6.95 -1.21
N MET A 11 5.93 6.67 -1.07
CA MET A 11 4.96 7.10 -2.08
C MET A 11 3.56 7.17 -1.48
N ARG A 12 2.62 7.73 -2.24
CA ARG A 12 1.22 7.70 -1.87
C ARG A 12 0.64 6.33 -2.18
N ALA A 13 -0.38 5.93 -1.43
CA ALA A 13 -1.02 4.64 -1.64
C ALA A 13 -1.55 4.49 -3.07
N VAL A 14 -2.07 5.57 -3.65
CA VAL A 14 -2.59 5.53 -5.02
C VAL A 14 -1.50 5.17 -6.04
N ASP A 15 -0.26 5.51 -5.77
CA ASP A 15 0.85 5.23 -6.70
C ASP A 15 1.21 3.75 -6.74
N LEU A 16 0.71 2.95 -5.80
CA LEU A 16 0.90 1.50 -5.82
C LEU A 16 0.19 0.85 -7.01
N THR A 17 -0.75 1.54 -7.62
CA THR A 17 -1.53 0.98 -8.74
C THR A 17 -0.68 0.60 -9.94
N ASN A 18 0.51 1.18 -10.06
CA ASN A 18 1.40 0.94 -11.19
C ASN A 18 2.51 -0.06 -10.87
N ARG A 19 2.45 -0.72 -9.72
CA ARG A 19 3.49 -1.65 -9.31
C ARG A 19 3.00 -3.09 -9.32
N LEU A 20 3.88 -3.98 -9.73
CA LEU A 20 3.64 -5.41 -9.62
C LEU A 20 3.74 -5.84 -8.17
N PRO A 21 2.93 -6.82 -7.72
CA PRO A 21 3.01 -7.32 -6.35
C PRO A 21 4.35 -8.02 -6.07
N GLY A 22 4.60 -8.30 -4.80
CA GLY A 22 5.81 -9.00 -4.36
C GLY A 22 6.76 -8.15 -3.54
N TYR A 23 6.57 -6.83 -3.53
CA TYR A 23 7.34 -5.94 -2.66
C TYR A 23 6.81 -6.00 -1.22
N GLN A 24 7.61 -5.51 -0.28
CA GLN A 24 7.16 -5.32 1.10
C GLN A 24 6.67 -3.90 1.30
N LEU A 25 5.69 -3.74 2.19
CA LEU A 25 5.04 -2.45 2.43
C LEU A 25 4.84 -2.24 3.92
N ARG A 26 4.97 -0.99 4.33
CA ARG A 26 4.52 -0.52 5.65
C ARG A 26 4.02 0.90 5.51
N GLU A 27 3.24 1.35 6.49
CA GLU A 27 2.84 2.75 6.56
C GLU A 27 4.03 3.59 7.05
N CYS A 28 4.13 4.82 6.57
CA CYS A 28 5.20 5.72 6.99
C CYS A 28 5.16 5.92 8.51
N GLY A 29 6.32 5.79 9.14
CA GLY A 29 6.45 5.93 10.59
C GLY A 29 6.35 4.63 11.36
N GLU A 30 6.00 3.52 10.73
CA GLU A 30 6.00 2.22 11.38
C GLU A 30 7.41 1.65 11.49
N GLY A 31 7.60 0.70 12.41
CA GLY A 31 8.89 0.06 12.62
C GLY A 31 9.19 -1.06 11.62
N ASP A 32 10.38 -1.67 11.77
CA ASP A 32 10.83 -2.71 10.87
C ASP A 32 9.98 -3.99 10.94
N ASP A 33 9.35 -4.24 12.05
CA ASP A 33 8.46 -5.39 12.23
C ASP A 33 7.11 -5.23 11.54
N ALA A 34 6.82 -4.03 11.03
CA ALA A 34 5.58 -3.77 10.30
C ALA A 34 5.66 -4.14 8.83
N TRP A 35 6.84 -4.45 8.30
CA TRP A 35 6.98 -4.84 6.90
C TRP A 35 6.21 -6.12 6.61
N LYS A 36 5.36 -6.08 5.58
CA LYS A 36 4.61 -7.24 5.12
C LYS A 36 4.69 -7.33 3.60
N ARG A 37 4.79 -8.54 3.10
CA ARG A 37 4.87 -8.75 1.65
C ARG A 37 3.49 -8.64 1.01
N VAL A 38 3.41 -7.85 -0.04
CA VAL A 38 2.16 -7.61 -0.74
C VAL A 38 1.89 -8.76 -1.70
N LYS A 39 0.70 -9.35 -1.57
CA LYS A 39 0.21 -10.39 -2.47
C LYS A 39 -0.55 -9.76 -3.63
N ALA A 40 -1.39 -8.79 -3.34
CA ALA A 40 -2.20 -8.13 -4.35
C ALA A 40 -2.65 -6.77 -3.82
N ARG A 41 -2.95 -5.86 -4.72
CA ARG A 41 -3.59 -4.62 -4.36
C ARG A 41 -4.87 -4.45 -5.17
N VAL A 42 -5.84 -3.84 -4.57
CA VAL A 42 -7.10 -3.52 -5.21
C VAL A 42 -7.42 -2.07 -4.89
N VAL A 43 -7.73 -1.31 -5.92
CA VAL A 43 -8.22 0.04 -5.74
C VAL A 43 -9.72 -0.02 -5.91
N SER A 44 -10.44 0.33 -4.88
CA SER A 44 -11.89 0.39 -4.93
C SER A 44 -12.32 1.62 -5.71
N GLU A 45 -13.30 1.45 -6.58
CA GLU A 45 -13.87 2.58 -7.30
C GLU A 45 -14.72 3.42 -6.36
N LEU A 46 -14.91 4.67 -6.73
CA LEU A 46 -15.83 5.54 -6.03
C LEU A 46 -17.24 4.96 -6.14
N ALA A 47 -17.92 4.88 -5.01
CA ALA A 47 -19.29 4.42 -4.97
C ALA A 47 -20.22 5.57 -4.61
N PRO A 48 -21.34 5.73 -5.32
CA PRO A 48 -22.32 6.77 -4.96
C PRO A 48 -23.02 6.41 -3.65
N TYR A 49 -23.34 7.45 -2.88
CA TYR A 49 -24.14 7.30 -1.68
C TYR A 49 -24.94 8.61 -1.47
N ASP A 50 -25.83 8.62 -0.50
CA ASP A 50 -26.63 9.81 -0.22
C ASP A 50 -25.73 10.99 0.11
N GLY A 51 -25.73 12.00 -0.75
CA GLY A 51 -24.92 13.20 -0.57
C GLY A 51 -23.62 13.21 -1.36
N GLY A 52 -23.32 12.21 -2.20
CA GLY A 52 -22.12 12.25 -3.05
C GLY A 52 -21.53 10.90 -3.34
N PHE A 53 -20.21 10.83 -3.27
CA PHE A 53 -19.44 9.61 -3.55
C PHE A 53 -18.55 9.28 -2.36
N LEU A 54 -18.41 7.99 -2.09
CA LEU A 54 -17.40 7.52 -1.15
C LEU A 54 -16.01 7.74 -1.74
N PRO A 55 -15.04 8.11 -0.93
CA PRO A 55 -13.66 8.23 -1.42
C PRO A 55 -13.12 6.89 -1.86
N GLU A 56 -12.19 6.91 -2.79
CA GLU A 56 -11.46 5.71 -3.17
C GLU A 56 -10.72 5.15 -1.96
N VAL A 57 -10.66 3.82 -1.89
CA VAL A 57 -9.90 3.12 -0.87
C VAL A 57 -8.94 2.18 -1.56
N CYS A 58 -7.67 2.27 -1.21
CA CYS A 58 -6.65 1.36 -1.71
C CYS A 58 -6.54 0.18 -0.74
N THR A 59 -7.02 -0.97 -1.16
CA THR A 59 -6.94 -2.20 -0.36
C THR A 59 -5.68 -2.95 -0.75
N VAL A 60 -4.84 -3.26 0.23
CA VAL A 60 -3.62 -4.04 0.02
C VAL A 60 -3.76 -5.36 0.76
N LYS A 61 -3.62 -6.45 0.02
CA LYS A 61 -3.66 -7.81 0.57
C LYS A 61 -2.25 -8.34 0.71
N PHE A 62 -1.97 -8.96 1.85
CA PHE A 62 -0.65 -9.47 2.16
C PHE A 62 -0.62 -11.00 2.09
N THR A 63 0.59 -11.54 1.94
CA THR A 63 0.79 -12.99 1.82
C THR A 63 0.45 -13.74 3.10
N ASP A 64 0.37 -13.06 4.23
CA ASP A 64 -0.03 -13.66 5.51
C ASP A 64 -1.54 -13.77 5.69
N GLY A 65 -2.31 -13.36 4.68
CA GLY A 65 -3.78 -13.42 4.73
C GLY A 65 -4.45 -12.18 5.30
N THR A 66 -3.67 -11.20 5.74
CA THR A 66 -4.24 -9.94 6.25
C THR A 66 -4.41 -8.93 5.12
N GLU A 67 -5.17 -7.89 5.38
CA GLU A 67 -5.34 -6.76 4.45
C GLU A 67 -5.36 -5.45 5.22
N ARG A 68 -4.98 -4.38 4.52
CA ARG A 68 -5.06 -3.02 5.05
C ARG A 68 -5.71 -2.12 4.03
N TYR A 69 -6.33 -1.07 4.54
CA TYR A 69 -7.01 -0.08 3.72
C TYR A 69 -6.31 1.26 3.90
N PHE A 70 -6.03 1.92 2.77
CA PHE A 70 -5.41 3.23 2.78
C PHE A 70 -6.24 4.20 1.97
N ASN A 71 -6.27 5.46 2.40
CA ASN A 71 -6.77 6.52 1.54
C ASN A 71 -5.76 6.77 0.42
N PRO A 72 -6.20 7.26 -0.75
CA PRO A 72 -5.29 7.44 -1.88
C PRO A 72 -4.05 8.28 -1.58
N ASN A 73 -4.17 9.25 -0.69
CA ASN A 73 -3.08 10.17 -0.35
C ASN A 73 -2.28 9.73 0.86
N ASP A 74 -2.61 8.59 1.48
CA ASP A 74 -1.82 8.09 2.60
C ASP A 74 -0.41 7.75 2.15
N GLN A 75 0.57 8.14 2.96
CA GLN A 75 1.96 7.87 2.66
C GLN A 75 2.35 6.48 3.12
N VAL A 76 2.97 5.73 2.24
CA VAL A 76 3.44 4.37 2.53
C VAL A 76 4.89 4.24 2.11
N GLU A 77 5.57 3.26 2.68
CA GLU A 77 6.93 2.91 2.32
C GLU A 77 6.96 1.51 1.74
N ILE A 78 7.77 1.32 0.72
CA ILE A 78 7.96 0.01 0.10
C ILE A 78 9.44 -0.32 -0.04
N ARG A 79 9.73 -1.61 -0.08
CA ARG A 79 11.06 -2.13 -0.39
C ARG A 79 10.93 -3.48 -1.10
N ALA A 80 11.99 -3.88 -1.75
CA ALA A 80 12.02 -5.17 -2.47
C ALA A 80 11.84 -6.38 -1.54
#